data_c0d6e1f59c10dc76148db01373e0fc08
#
_entry.id   c0d6e1f59c10dc76148db01373e0fc08
#
_cell.length_a   1.000
_cell.length_b   1.000
_cell.length_c   1.000
_cell.angle_alpha   90.00
_cell.angle_beta   90.00
_cell.angle_gamma   90.00
#
_symmetry.space_group_name_H-M   'P 1'
#
loop_
_entity.id
_entity.type
_entity.pdbx_description
1 polymer ?
#
loop_
_entity_poly.entity_id
_entity_poly.type
_entity_poly.pdbx_seq_one_letter_code
_entity_poly.pdbx_strand_id
1 'polypeptide(L)' 'MVTMVQVARMAGVSLSTVSHVVNGTRHVGAGTKRRVLDAIDATGYRQDTLARALRRSR' A
#
# COMPACT_ATOMS: atom_id res chain seq x y z
N MET A 1 4.69 7.80 13.90
CA MET A 1 4.36 6.50 13.31
C MET A 1 3.56 6.66 12.03
N VAL A 2 3.93 5.95 11.00
CA VAL A 2 3.24 6.04 9.71
C VAL A 2 2.02 5.12 9.72
N THR A 3 0.91 5.63 9.22
CA THR A 3 -0.33 4.86 9.13
C THR A 3 -0.81 4.80 7.69
N MET A 4 -1.77 3.90 7.42
CA MET A 4 -2.39 3.83 6.10
C MET A 4 -3.02 5.16 5.69
N VAL A 5 -3.50 5.93 6.65
CA VAL A 5 -4.08 7.24 6.37
C VAL A 5 -3.04 8.16 5.74
N GLN A 6 -1.83 8.14 6.27
CA GLN A 6 -0.76 8.96 5.72
C GLN A 6 -0.37 8.51 4.32
N VAL A 7 -0.34 7.21 4.09
CA VAL A 7 -0.06 6.67 2.76
C VAL A 7 -1.13 7.12 1.78
N ALA A 8 -2.41 7.04 2.18
CA ALA A 8 -3.51 7.45 1.33
C ALA A 8 -3.41 8.93 0.97
N ARG A 9 -3.08 9.77 1.93
CA ARG A 9 -2.94 11.21 1.69
C ARG A 9 -1.80 11.49 0.72
N MET A 10 -0.69 10.85 0.93
CA MET A 10 0.48 11.07 0.07
C MET A 10 0.22 10.57 -1.34
N ALA A 11 -0.45 9.44 -1.48
CA ALA A 11 -0.77 8.88 -2.78
C ALA A 11 -1.94 9.60 -3.47
N GLY A 12 -2.72 10.37 -2.72
CA GLY A 12 -3.88 11.05 -3.27
C GLY A 12 -5.03 10.11 -3.57
N VAL A 13 -5.19 9.07 -2.78
CA VAL A 13 -6.23 8.06 -2.98
C VAL A 13 -6.97 7.82 -1.66
N SER A 14 -8.05 7.05 -1.73
CA SER A 14 -8.81 6.73 -0.53
C SER A 14 -8.09 5.67 0.30
N LEU A 15 -8.46 5.62 1.58
CA LEU A 15 -7.92 4.61 2.48
C LEU A 15 -8.25 3.19 1.99
N SER A 16 -9.45 3.02 1.45
CA SER A 16 -9.86 1.73 0.89
C SER A 16 -8.93 1.29 -0.24
N THR A 17 -8.53 2.24 -1.10
CA THR A 17 -7.63 1.94 -2.20
C THR A 17 -6.28 1.46 -1.68
N VAL A 18 -5.75 2.12 -0.66
CA VAL A 18 -4.49 1.70 -0.05
C VAL A 18 -4.62 0.28 0.48
N SER A 19 -5.73 0.00 1.17
CA SER A 19 -5.97 -1.33 1.73
C SER A 19 -6.00 -2.40 0.64
N HIS A 20 -6.67 -2.12 -0.47
CA HIS A 20 -6.74 -3.07 -1.57
C HIS A 20 -5.38 -3.34 -2.19
N VAL A 21 -4.55 -2.31 -2.34
CA VAL A 21 -3.22 -2.49 -2.89
C VAL A 21 -2.35 -3.32 -1.95
N VAL A 22 -2.39 -3.01 -0.67
CA VAL A 22 -1.55 -3.69 0.32
C VAL A 22 -1.96 -5.15 0.48
N ASN A 23 -3.25 -5.41 0.51
CA ASN A 23 -3.75 -6.77 0.73
C ASN A 23 -3.93 -7.57 -0.56
N GLY A 24 -3.90 -6.92 -1.71
CA GLY A 24 -4.13 -7.59 -2.98
C GLY A 24 -5.52 -8.16 -3.13
N THR A 25 -6.50 -7.57 -2.43
CA THR A 25 -7.86 -8.09 -2.41
C THR A 25 -8.69 -7.64 -3.61
N ARG A 26 -8.22 -6.66 -4.35
CA ARG A 26 -8.98 -6.10 -5.44
C ARG A 26 -8.05 -5.58 -6.52
N HIS A 27 -8.53 -5.64 -7.77
CA HIS A 27 -7.75 -5.08 -8.87
C HIS A 27 -7.71 -3.56 -8.76
N VAL A 28 -6.52 -3.01 -8.83
CA VAL A 28 -6.31 -1.57 -8.81
C VAL A 28 -5.53 -1.20 -10.06
N GLY A 29 -5.92 -0.10 -10.71
CA GLY A 29 -5.23 0.35 -11.91
C GLY A 29 -3.73 0.54 -11.67
N ALA A 30 -2.94 0.26 -12.70
CA ALA A 30 -1.48 0.31 -12.59
C ALA A 30 -0.97 1.66 -12.08
N GLY A 31 -1.54 2.76 -12.57
CA GLY A 31 -1.14 4.09 -12.15
C GLY A 31 -1.42 4.34 -10.68
N THR A 32 -2.60 3.95 -10.23
CA THR A 32 -2.97 4.11 -8.83
C THR A 32 -2.12 3.23 -7.94
N LYS A 33 -1.90 1.99 -8.36
CA LYS A 33 -1.07 1.07 -7.60
C LYS A 33 0.34 1.63 -7.44
N ARG A 34 0.88 2.21 -8.50
CA ARG A 34 2.22 2.80 -8.47
C ARG A 34 2.29 3.94 -7.46
N ARG A 35 1.26 4.79 -7.45
CA ARG A 35 1.21 5.91 -6.50
C ARG A 35 1.22 5.41 -5.07
N VAL A 36 0.44 4.37 -4.79
CA VAL A 36 0.37 3.82 -3.43
C VAL A 36 1.71 3.20 -3.05
N LEU A 37 2.32 2.45 -3.95
CA LEU A 37 3.62 1.82 -3.67
C LEU A 37 4.70 2.86 -3.45
N ASP A 38 4.69 3.94 -4.24
CA ASP A 38 5.65 5.03 -4.06
C ASP A 38 5.45 5.70 -2.71
N ALA A 39 4.19 5.90 -2.31
CA ALA A 39 3.90 6.52 -1.02
C ALA A 39 4.34 5.61 0.13
N ILE A 40 4.13 4.31 -0.01
CA ILE A 40 4.59 3.34 1.00
C ILE A 40 6.11 3.43 1.15
N ASP A 41 6.79 3.46 0.03
CA ASP A 41 8.25 3.54 0.04
C ASP A 41 8.73 4.85 0.67
N ALA A 42 8.10 5.96 0.30
CA ALA A 42 8.49 7.28 0.79
C ALA A 42 8.23 7.44 2.29
N THR A 43 7.14 6.87 2.79
CA THR A 43 6.78 7.00 4.20
C THR A 43 7.41 5.94 5.08
N GLY A 44 7.88 4.86 4.48
CA GLY A 44 8.39 3.74 5.25
C GLY A 44 7.30 2.90 5.90
N TYR A 45 6.06 3.06 5.46
CA TYR A 45 4.96 2.30 6.02
C TYR A 45 5.16 0.80 5.78
N ARG A 46 4.89 0.03 6.82
CA ARG A 46 4.96 -1.42 6.73
C ARG A 46 3.74 -2.04 7.38
N GLN A 47 3.27 -3.10 6.79
CA GLN A 47 2.16 -3.85 7.33
C GLN A 47 2.57 -5.31 7.45
N ASP A 48 2.12 -5.95 8.51
CA ASP A 48 2.47 -7.34 8.76
C ASP A 48 2.07 -8.25 7.59
N THR A 49 0.92 -7.96 7.00
CA THR A 49 0.45 -8.74 5.86
C THR A 49 1.42 -8.67 4.70
N LEU A 50 1.95 -7.47 4.43
CA LEU A 50 2.91 -7.27 3.36
C LEU A 50 4.21 -8.04 3.64
N ALA A 51 4.70 -7.94 4.86
CA ALA A 51 5.92 -8.63 5.24
C ALA A 51 5.74 -10.14 5.14
N ARG A 52 4.57 -10.63 5.52
CA ARG A 52 4.26 -12.04 5.43
C ARG A 52 4.20 -12.51 3.99
N ALA A 53 3.60 -11.71 3.12
CA ALA A 53 3.52 -12.03 1.71
C ALA A 53 4.91 -12.12 1.08
N LEU A 54 5.80 -11.21 1.43
CA LEU A 54 7.15 -11.21 0.93
C LEU A 54 7.89 -12.47 1.34
N ARG A 55 7.69 -12.91 2.56
CA ARG A 55 8.32 -14.14 3.03
C ARG A 55 7.84 -15.36 2.28
N ARG A 56 6.57 -15.38 1.95
CA ARG A 56 5.97 -16.52 1.28
C ARG A 56 6.31 -16.60 -0.19
N SER A 57 6.69 -15.51 -0.78
CA SER A 57 6.93 -15.46 -2.22
C SER A 57 8.28 -16.03 -2.64
N ARG A 58 9.06 -16.52 -1.73
CA ARG A 58 10.33 -17.12 -2.07
C ARG A 58 10.18 -18.45 -2.76
#